data_40d5e348453c21135433123724b02f97
#
_entry.id   40d5e348453c21135433123724b02f97
#
_cell.length_a   1.000
_cell.length_b   1.000
_cell.length_c   1.000
_cell.angle_alpha   90.00
_cell.angle_beta   90.00
_cell.angle_gamma   90.00
#
_symmetry.space_group_name_H-M   'P 1'
#
loop_
_entity.id
_entity.type
_entity.pdbx_description
1 polymer ?
#
loop_
_entity_poly.entity_id
_entity_poly.type
_entity_poly.pdbx_seq_one_letter_code
_entity_poly.pdbx_strand_id
1 'polypeptide(L)'
;APPDTLVLLDCFDPIGFEGVPDGLSRLKDTLTETALAVARMQMEGGNPVRLPLYGARTGEFKADRAGSLSLLQEELAYQIFRGGEPFDKVLHVELRRMRRTGATIVITTRLDAQIVEGVKHIRRSGPSVRFYLVTFNPEAPQYEQYVAQLQRHLVEVCYVTPA
;
A
#
# COMPACT_ATOMS: atom_id res chain seq x y z
N ALA A 1 3.20 16.99 -17.96
CA ALA A 1 2.27 16.41 -16.97
C ALA A 1 3.03 16.05 -15.71
N PRO A 2 2.44 16.22 -14.50
CA PRO A 2 3.09 15.80 -13.27
C PRO A 2 3.26 14.28 -13.26
N PRO A 3 4.32 13.76 -12.59
CA PRO A 3 4.47 12.31 -12.43
C PRO A 3 3.35 11.74 -11.56
N ASP A 4 2.97 10.51 -11.85
CA ASP A 4 1.94 9.81 -11.07
C ASP A 4 2.44 9.42 -9.69
N THR A 5 1.51 9.34 -8.75
CA THR A 5 1.72 8.63 -7.50
C THR A 5 1.14 7.22 -7.65
N LEU A 6 1.98 6.23 -7.43
CA LEU A 6 1.57 4.84 -7.45
C LEU A 6 1.20 4.39 -6.05
N VAL A 7 -0.03 3.92 -5.86
CA VAL A 7 -0.47 3.36 -4.58
C VAL A 7 -0.57 1.86 -4.72
N LEU A 8 0.23 1.14 -3.95
CA LEU A 8 0.24 -0.32 -3.92
C LEU A 8 -0.43 -0.78 -2.64
N LEU A 9 -1.69 -1.17 -2.77
CA LEU A 9 -2.49 -1.70 -1.67
C LEU A 9 -2.42 -3.22 -1.68
N ASP A 10 -1.99 -3.80 -0.57
CA ASP A 10 -1.98 -5.24 -0.37
C ASP A 10 -3.41 -5.74 -0.19
N CYS A 11 -3.93 -6.44 -1.19
CA CYS A 11 -5.26 -7.04 -1.18
C CYS A 11 -5.23 -8.55 -0.88
N PHE A 12 -4.07 -9.09 -0.56
CA PHE A 12 -3.96 -10.48 -0.12
C PHE A 12 -4.47 -10.61 1.32
N ASP A 13 -4.71 -11.84 1.78
CA ASP A 13 -5.24 -12.09 3.13
C ASP A 13 -4.42 -11.34 4.19
N PRO A 14 -5.03 -10.40 4.94
CA PRO A 14 -4.30 -9.68 5.98
C PRO A 14 -3.80 -10.60 7.09
N ILE A 15 -2.71 -10.21 7.73
CA ILE A 15 -2.10 -10.98 8.82
C ILE A 15 -1.99 -10.11 10.08
N GLY A 16 -1.75 -10.75 11.21
CA GLY A 16 -1.50 -10.05 12.47
C GLY A 16 -2.74 -9.71 13.27
N PHE A 17 -3.84 -10.43 13.05
CA PHE A 17 -5.11 -10.19 13.76
C PHE A 17 -5.42 -11.22 14.85
N GLU A 18 -4.56 -12.20 15.06
CA GLU A 18 -4.78 -13.31 16.00
C GLU A 18 -4.98 -12.75 17.43
N GLY A 19 -6.05 -13.21 18.08
CA GLY A 19 -6.36 -12.77 19.44
C GLY A 19 -6.97 -11.39 19.55
N VAL A 20 -7.25 -10.72 18.43
CA VAL A 20 -7.86 -9.39 18.43
C VAL A 20 -9.33 -9.51 18.05
N PRO A 21 -10.28 -9.03 18.91
CA PRO A 21 -11.69 -9.05 18.56
C PRO A 21 -11.97 -8.31 17.27
N ASP A 22 -12.68 -8.96 16.33
CA ASP A 22 -12.98 -8.41 15.01
C ASP A 22 -11.72 -7.97 14.25
N GLY A 23 -10.57 -8.57 14.57
CA GLY A 23 -9.27 -8.10 14.08
C GLY A 23 -9.16 -8.09 12.57
N LEU A 24 -9.59 -9.15 11.89
CA LEU A 24 -9.54 -9.22 10.44
C LEU A 24 -10.38 -8.11 9.78
N SER A 25 -11.62 -7.93 10.23
CA SER A 25 -12.50 -6.88 9.73
C SER A 25 -11.92 -5.49 9.96
N ARG A 26 -11.36 -5.25 11.13
CA ARG A 26 -10.73 -3.97 11.48
C ARG A 26 -9.50 -3.69 10.63
N LEU A 27 -8.68 -4.70 10.33
CA LEU A 27 -7.55 -4.56 9.41
C LEU A 27 -8.01 -4.19 8.01
N LYS A 28 -9.04 -4.87 7.49
CA LYS A 28 -9.58 -4.57 6.16
C LYS A 28 -10.08 -3.15 6.06
N ASP A 29 -10.84 -2.70 7.05
CA ASP A 29 -11.35 -1.34 7.11
C ASP A 29 -10.21 -0.32 7.13
N THR A 30 -9.18 -0.57 7.92
CA THR A 30 -8.03 0.33 8.04
C THR A 30 -7.22 0.38 6.76
N LEU A 31 -7.01 -0.75 6.09
CA LEU A 31 -6.34 -0.79 4.78
C LEU A 31 -7.09 0.07 3.77
N THR A 32 -8.41 -0.08 3.70
CA THR A 32 -9.26 0.68 2.79
C THR A 32 -9.23 2.18 3.12
N GLU A 33 -9.41 2.53 4.37
CA GLU A 33 -9.39 3.92 4.83
C GLU A 33 -8.04 4.59 4.58
N THR A 34 -6.96 3.86 4.78
CA THR A 34 -5.61 4.36 4.53
C THR A 34 -5.41 4.64 3.04
N ALA A 35 -5.84 3.73 2.17
CA ALA A 35 -5.74 3.92 0.73
C ALA A 35 -6.54 5.14 0.26
N LEU A 36 -7.76 5.33 0.80
CA LEU A 36 -8.58 6.49 0.47
C LEU A 36 -7.96 7.79 0.96
N ALA A 37 -7.44 7.81 2.17
CA ALA A 37 -6.81 9.00 2.74
C ALA A 37 -5.56 9.40 1.97
N VAL A 38 -4.73 8.44 1.61
CA VAL A 38 -3.53 8.66 0.81
C VAL A 38 -3.88 9.20 -0.58
N ALA A 39 -4.86 8.58 -1.24
CA ALA A 39 -5.30 9.03 -2.56
C ALA A 39 -5.81 10.47 -2.51
N ARG A 40 -6.61 10.80 -1.50
CA ARG A 40 -7.12 12.16 -1.31
C ARG A 40 -6.00 13.17 -1.14
N MET A 41 -5.04 12.89 -0.28
CA MET A 41 -3.90 13.79 -0.04
C MET A 41 -3.10 14.04 -1.31
N GLN A 42 -2.83 13.00 -2.08
CA GLN A 42 -2.08 13.14 -3.33
C GLN A 42 -2.84 13.97 -4.36
N MET A 43 -4.14 13.72 -4.51
CA MET A 43 -4.97 14.45 -5.44
C MET A 43 -5.13 15.92 -5.05
N GLU A 44 -5.28 16.21 -3.76
CA GLU A 44 -5.32 17.58 -3.24
C GLU A 44 -4.01 18.32 -3.51
N GLY A 45 -2.90 17.59 -3.52
CA GLY A 45 -1.58 18.12 -3.88
C GLY A 45 -1.35 18.23 -5.40
N GLY A 46 -2.34 17.90 -6.22
CA GLY A 46 -2.23 17.98 -7.68
C GLY A 46 -1.56 16.77 -8.33
N ASN A 47 -1.38 15.68 -7.61
CA ASN A 47 -0.72 14.48 -8.12
C ASN A 47 -1.75 13.43 -8.51
N PRO A 48 -1.79 13.00 -9.80
CA PRO A 48 -2.65 11.89 -10.20
C PRO A 48 -2.24 10.61 -9.48
N VAL A 49 -3.22 9.76 -9.17
CA VAL A 49 -3.01 8.50 -8.45
C VAL A 49 -3.31 7.33 -9.36
N ARG A 50 -2.39 6.36 -9.41
CA ARG A 50 -2.61 5.04 -10.00
C ARG A 50 -2.67 4.01 -8.88
N LEU A 51 -3.68 3.14 -8.93
CA LEU A 51 -3.83 2.06 -7.97
C LEU A 51 -4.10 0.76 -8.74
N PRO A 52 -3.08 -0.07 -8.94
CA PRO A 52 -3.24 -1.38 -9.56
C PRO A 52 -4.14 -2.29 -8.74
N LEU A 53 -4.99 -3.05 -9.40
CA LEU A 53 -5.99 -3.92 -8.79
C LEU A 53 -5.54 -5.37 -8.87
N TYR A 54 -5.37 -6.00 -7.71
CA TYR A 54 -4.90 -7.38 -7.58
C TYR A 54 -5.85 -8.24 -6.73
N GLY A 55 -7.04 -7.73 -6.43
CA GLY A 55 -8.04 -8.43 -5.65
C GLY A 55 -9.10 -9.11 -6.53
N ALA A 56 -10.38 -8.85 -6.24
CA ALA A 56 -11.50 -9.44 -6.97
C ALA A 56 -11.56 -9.01 -8.44
N ARG A 57 -11.03 -7.83 -8.75
CA ARG A 57 -10.92 -7.32 -10.12
C ARG A 57 -9.46 -7.11 -10.46
N THR A 58 -9.15 -7.13 -11.76
CA THR A 58 -7.81 -6.83 -12.28
C THR A 58 -7.84 -5.51 -13.05
N GLY A 59 -6.67 -4.97 -13.34
CA GLY A 59 -6.54 -3.70 -14.04
C GLY A 59 -5.92 -2.63 -13.16
N GLU A 60 -6.25 -1.38 -13.45
CA GLU A 60 -5.68 -0.25 -12.73
C GLU A 60 -6.73 0.84 -12.56
N PHE A 61 -6.87 1.33 -11.34
CA PHE A 61 -7.70 2.49 -11.06
C PHE A 61 -6.87 3.75 -11.19
N LYS A 62 -7.41 4.77 -11.86
CA LYS A 62 -6.77 6.08 -11.99
C LYS A 62 -7.66 7.14 -11.37
N ALA A 63 -7.08 7.96 -10.50
CA ALA A 63 -7.76 9.05 -9.83
C ALA A 63 -7.02 10.36 -10.14
N ASP A 64 -7.62 11.19 -10.96
CA ASP A 64 -7.03 12.45 -11.41
C ASP A 64 -7.89 13.68 -11.11
N ARG A 65 -9.08 13.49 -10.52
CA ARG A 65 -10.01 14.58 -10.19
C ARG A 65 -10.88 14.20 -8.98
N ALA A 66 -11.48 15.20 -8.35
CA ALA A 66 -12.23 15.03 -7.10
C ALA A 66 -13.32 13.96 -7.16
N GLY A 67 -14.05 13.83 -8.28
CA GLY A 67 -15.07 12.81 -8.45
C GLY A 67 -14.54 11.37 -8.42
N SER A 68 -13.25 11.19 -8.67
CA SER A 68 -12.62 9.87 -8.66
C SER A 68 -12.58 9.23 -7.27
N LEU A 69 -12.64 10.01 -6.18
CA LEU A 69 -12.59 9.44 -4.83
C LEU A 69 -13.80 8.57 -4.51
N SER A 70 -15.00 8.99 -4.94
CA SER A 70 -16.21 8.18 -4.76
C SER A 70 -16.12 6.87 -5.53
N LEU A 71 -15.57 6.91 -6.75
CA LEU A 71 -15.36 5.73 -7.57
C LEU A 71 -14.31 4.81 -6.95
N LEU A 72 -13.25 5.38 -6.38
CA LEU A 72 -12.24 4.59 -5.67
C LEU A 72 -12.84 3.89 -4.45
N GLN A 73 -13.68 4.58 -3.69
CA GLN A 73 -14.36 3.97 -2.55
C GLN A 73 -15.22 2.78 -2.97
N GLU A 74 -15.98 2.91 -4.06
CA GLU A 74 -16.75 1.80 -4.62
C GLU A 74 -15.83 0.66 -5.06
N GLU A 75 -14.74 0.97 -5.75
CA GLU A 75 -13.80 -0.05 -6.22
C GLU A 75 -13.17 -0.82 -5.06
N LEU A 76 -12.76 -0.14 -4.00
CA LEU A 76 -12.17 -0.78 -2.83
C LEU A 76 -13.16 -1.69 -2.10
N ALA A 77 -14.45 -1.40 -2.16
CA ALA A 77 -15.48 -2.27 -1.60
C ALA A 77 -15.55 -3.61 -2.35
N TYR A 78 -15.20 -3.64 -3.62
CA TYR A 78 -15.10 -4.87 -4.40
C TYR A 78 -13.76 -5.59 -4.22
N GLN A 79 -12.71 -4.88 -3.83
CA GLN A 79 -11.40 -5.48 -3.57
C GLN A 79 -11.46 -6.22 -2.25
N ILE A 80 -12.07 -7.39 -2.27
CA ILE A 80 -12.19 -8.24 -1.10
C ILE A 80 -10.82 -8.81 -0.79
N PHE A 81 -10.34 -8.57 0.41
CA PHE A 81 -9.06 -9.07 0.87
C PHE A 81 -9.15 -10.59 1.11
N ARG A 82 -9.28 -11.35 0.03
CA ARG A 82 -9.37 -12.81 0.00
C ARG A 82 -8.67 -13.35 -1.23
N GLY A 83 -7.65 -14.14 -1.04
CA GLY A 83 -6.89 -14.68 -2.16
C GLY A 83 -6.15 -13.57 -2.90
N GLY A 84 -6.18 -13.61 -4.21
CA GLY A 84 -5.44 -12.66 -5.04
C GLY A 84 -3.96 -13.02 -5.13
N GLU A 85 -3.13 -12.05 -5.45
CA GLU A 85 -1.69 -12.26 -5.59
C GLU A 85 -0.96 -11.96 -4.28
N PRO A 86 -0.03 -12.83 -3.86
CA PRO A 86 0.86 -12.50 -2.75
C PRO A 86 1.55 -11.15 -2.99
N PHE A 87 1.64 -10.34 -1.95
CA PHE A 87 2.03 -8.94 -2.12
C PHE A 87 3.48 -8.76 -2.60
N ASP A 88 4.39 -9.65 -2.21
CA ASP A 88 5.76 -9.63 -2.73
C ASP A 88 5.80 -9.77 -4.25
N LYS A 89 4.90 -10.59 -4.81
CA LYS A 89 4.77 -10.73 -6.26
C LYS A 89 4.20 -9.48 -6.91
N VAL A 90 3.24 -8.82 -6.25
CA VAL A 90 2.70 -7.54 -6.73
C VAL A 90 3.82 -6.50 -6.83
N LEU A 91 4.65 -6.38 -5.82
CA LEU A 91 5.80 -5.46 -5.84
C LEU A 91 6.73 -5.77 -7.00
N HIS A 92 6.99 -7.04 -7.25
CA HIS A 92 7.86 -7.48 -8.34
C HIS A 92 7.27 -7.14 -9.73
N VAL A 93 5.97 -7.36 -9.92
CA VAL A 93 5.29 -7.04 -11.18
C VAL A 93 5.29 -5.53 -11.41
N GLU A 94 4.97 -4.74 -10.39
CA GLU A 94 4.87 -3.29 -10.51
C GLU A 94 6.23 -2.64 -10.70
N LEU A 95 7.30 -3.22 -10.21
CA LEU A 95 8.66 -2.75 -10.47
C LEU A 95 8.94 -2.65 -11.97
N ARG A 96 8.41 -3.57 -12.76
CA ARG A 96 8.59 -3.58 -14.22
C ARG A 96 7.77 -2.51 -14.93
N ARG A 97 6.81 -1.90 -14.23
CA ARG A 97 5.90 -0.90 -14.77
C ARG A 97 6.18 0.51 -14.25
N MET A 98 7.35 0.73 -13.65
CA MET A 98 7.73 2.02 -13.09
C MET A 98 8.07 3.02 -14.19
N ARG A 99 7.03 3.67 -14.73
CA ARG A 99 7.19 4.72 -15.74
C ARG A 99 6.60 6.00 -15.18
N ARG A 100 7.39 7.08 -15.20
CA ARG A 100 6.94 8.41 -14.81
C ARG A 100 6.31 8.44 -13.41
N THR A 101 6.74 7.53 -12.54
CA THR A 101 6.27 7.48 -11.16
C THR A 101 7.15 8.39 -10.31
N GLY A 102 6.54 9.41 -9.70
CA GLY A 102 7.25 10.32 -8.81
C GLY A 102 7.33 9.81 -7.39
N ALA A 103 6.27 9.17 -6.92
CA ALA A 103 6.18 8.59 -5.58
C ALA A 103 5.45 7.26 -5.62
N THR A 104 5.87 6.34 -4.76
CA THR A 104 5.17 5.07 -4.53
C THR A 104 4.79 5.00 -3.07
N ILE A 105 3.53 4.66 -2.80
CA ILE A 105 3.01 4.49 -1.46
C ILE A 105 2.57 3.04 -1.31
N VAL A 106 3.17 2.35 -0.35
CA VAL A 106 2.90 0.93 -0.08
C VAL A 106 2.05 0.83 1.17
N ILE A 107 0.96 0.07 1.12
CA ILE A 107 0.03 -0.10 2.24
C ILE A 107 -0.19 -1.60 2.44
N THR A 108 0.24 -2.14 3.58
CA THR A 108 0.20 -3.59 3.83
C THR A 108 0.17 -3.89 5.32
N THR A 109 -0.26 -5.11 5.65
CA THR A 109 -0.12 -5.66 7.01
C THR A 109 1.15 -6.50 7.16
N ARG A 110 1.96 -6.62 6.08
CA ARG A 110 3.12 -7.51 6.01
C ARG A 110 4.43 -6.75 6.01
N LEU A 111 5.36 -7.22 6.81
CA LEU A 111 6.73 -6.73 6.75
C LEU A 111 7.66 -7.90 7.04
N ASP A 112 8.31 -8.39 6.00
CA ASP A 112 9.27 -9.50 6.04
C ASP A 112 10.39 -9.24 5.02
N ALA A 113 11.30 -10.19 4.90
CA ALA A 113 12.47 -10.04 4.02
C ALA A 113 12.09 -9.83 2.55
N GLN A 114 11.07 -10.55 2.06
CA GLN A 114 10.63 -10.42 0.67
C GLN A 114 10.00 -9.05 0.39
N ILE A 115 9.20 -8.57 1.32
CA ILE A 115 8.59 -7.24 1.19
C ILE A 115 9.67 -6.16 1.21
N VAL A 116 10.64 -6.26 2.11
CA VAL A 116 11.77 -5.32 2.17
C VAL A 116 12.52 -5.29 0.85
N GLU A 117 12.86 -6.45 0.28
CA GLU A 117 13.57 -6.52 -0.99
C GLU A 117 12.78 -5.87 -2.12
N GLY A 118 11.49 -6.16 -2.22
CA GLY A 118 10.63 -5.56 -3.23
C GLY A 118 10.56 -4.04 -3.12
N VAL A 119 10.41 -3.53 -1.92
CA VAL A 119 10.34 -2.08 -1.66
C VAL A 119 11.69 -1.40 -1.96
N LYS A 120 12.80 -2.03 -1.57
CA LYS A 120 14.15 -1.52 -1.88
C LYS A 120 14.36 -1.38 -3.40
N HIS A 121 13.95 -2.37 -4.16
CA HIS A 121 14.08 -2.34 -5.62
C HIS A 121 13.24 -1.21 -6.23
N ILE A 122 12.03 -1.00 -5.72
CA ILE A 122 11.19 0.13 -6.18
C ILE A 122 11.88 1.44 -5.88
N ARG A 123 12.41 1.61 -4.67
CA ARG A 123 13.11 2.85 -4.30
C ARG A 123 14.31 3.12 -5.19
N ARG A 124 15.09 2.09 -5.50
CA ARG A 124 16.25 2.19 -6.39
C ARG A 124 15.87 2.53 -7.83
N SER A 125 14.66 2.23 -8.25
CA SER A 125 14.20 2.54 -9.62
C SER A 125 13.88 4.02 -9.82
N GLY A 126 13.85 4.81 -8.75
CA GLY A 126 13.77 6.27 -8.83
C GLY A 126 12.73 6.96 -7.96
N PRO A 127 11.51 6.45 -7.78
CA PRO A 127 10.49 7.17 -7.02
C PRO A 127 10.85 7.28 -5.54
N SER A 128 10.34 8.31 -4.88
CA SER A 128 10.31 8.33 -3.42
C SER A 128 9.34 7.24 -2.95
N VAL A 129 9.60 6.64 -1.80
CA VAL A 129 8.75 5.56 -1.29
C VAL A 129 8.35 5.84 0.15
N ARG A 130 7.06 5.71 0.43
CA ARG A 130 6.52 5.72 1.77
C ARG A 130 5.82 4.39 2.01
N PHE A 131 6.10 3.78 3.16
CA PHE A 131 5.61 2.47 3.53
C PHE A 131 4.70 2.59 4.75
N TYR A 132 3.42 2.25 4.57
CA TYR A 132 2.45 2.19 5.67
C TYR A 132 2.29 0.75 6.12
N LEU A 133 2.68 0.48 7.36
CA LEU A 133 2.46 -0.81 7.99
C LEU A 133 1.22 -0.72 8.88
N VAL A 134 0.16 -1.41 8.47
CA VAL A 134 -1.07 -1.50 9.26
C VAL A 134 -0.92 -2.67 10.22
N THR A 135 -0.87 -2.37 11.52
CA THR A 135 -0.61 -3.38 12.54
C THR A 135 -1.24 -3.01 13.87
N PHE A 136 -1.74 -4.01 14.59
CA PHE A 136 -2.21 -3.84 15.96
C PHE A 136 -1.06 -3.67 16.95
N ASN A 137 0.14 -4.11 16.60
CA ASN A 137 1.30 -4.05 17.48
C ASN A 137 2.51 -3.43 16.78
N PRO A 138 2.57 -2.08 16.68
CA PRO A 138 3.70 -1.41 16.02
C PRO A 138 5.02 -1.59 16.75
N GLU A 139 4.99 -2.01 18.02
CA GLU A 139 6.19 -2.22 18.82
C GLU A 139 6.71 -3.65 18.78
N ALA A 140 6.13 -4.51 17.94
CA ALA A 140 6.57 -5.90 17.82
C ALA A 140 8.05 -5.94 17.42
N PRO A 141 8.89 -6.67 18.17
CA PRO A 141 10.35 -6.67 17.94
C PRO A 141 10.76 -7.15 16.55
N GLN A 142 9.96 -8.02 15.93
CA GLN A 142 10.26 -8.53 14.60
C GLN A 142 10.31 -7.47 13.52
N TYR A 143 9.70 -6.31 13.74
CA TYR A 143 9.70 -5.23 12.74
C TYR A 143 10.98 -4.39 12.76
N GLU A 144 11.69 -4.32 13.88
CA GLU A 144 12.82 -3.41 14.05
C GLU A 144 13.87 -3.52 12.96
N GLN A 145 14.31 -4.73 12.66
CA GLN A 145 15.38 -4.95 11.67
C GLN A 145 14.92 -4.57 10.26
N TYR A 146 13.65 -4.84 9.92
CA TYR A 146 13.12 -4.55 8.59
C TYR A 146 12.88 -3.06 8.41
N VAL A 147 12.34 -2.39 9.42
CA VAL A 147 12.17 -0.94 9.40
C VAL A 147 13.51 -0.25 9.26
N ALA A 148 14.53 -0.68 10.01
CA ALA A 148 15.86 -0.14 9.89
C ALA A 148 16.44 -0.30 8.48
N GLN A 149 16.23 -1.45 7.84
CA GLN A 149 16.66 -1.68 6.46
C GLN A 149 15.96 -0.74 5.48
N LEU A 150 14.65 -0.57 5.61
CA LEU A 150 13.90 0.35 4.77
C LEU A 150 14.39 1.79 4.93
N GLN A 151 14.58 2.24 6.17
CA GLN A 151 15.05 3.59 6.45
C GLN A 151 16.45 3.85 5.90
N ARG A 152 17.35 2.86 5.94
CA ARG A 152 18.67 2.98 5.33
C ARG A 152 18.60 3.16 3.81
N HIS A 153 17.53 2.70 3.18
CA HIS A 153 17.28 2.89 1.75
C HIS A 153 16.40 4.11 1.47
N LEU A 154 16.27 5.02 2.44
CA LEU A 154 15.51 6.26 2.30
C LEU A 154 14.02 6.04 2.06
N VAL A 155 13.48 4.95 2.59
CA VAL A 155 12.04 4.69 2.62
C VAL A 155 11.48 5.22 3.93
N GLU A 156 10.47 6.07 3.86
CA GLU A 156 9.76 6.55 5.03
C GLU A 156 8.78 5.48 5.49
N VAL A 157 8.82 5.11 6.76
CA VAL A 157 7.95 4.09 7.34
C VAL A 157 6.96 4.74 8.31
N CYS A 158 5.68 4.46 8.11
CA CYS A 158 4.60 4.96 8.96
C CYS A 158 3.79 3.77 9.48
N TYR A 159 3.48 3.78 10.78
CA TYR A 159 2.62 2.77 11.37
C TYR A 159 1.18 3.29 11.40
N VAL A 160 0.23 2.41 11.07
CA VAL A 160 -1.19 2.71 11.20
C VAL A 160 -1.80 1.63 12.08
N THR A 161 -2.31 2.05 13.24
CA THR A 161 -2.97 1.14 14.18
C THR A 161 -4.47 1.20 13.94
N PRO A 162 -5.15 0.07 13.71
CA PRO A 162 -6.60 0.06 13.55
C PRO A 162 -7.32 0.55 14.81
N ALA A 163 -8.40 1.26 14.58
CA ALA A 163 -9.24 1.79 15.66
C ALA A 163 -10.01 0.67 16.37
#